data_ceb196384005c56323c987f08e365a0d
#
_entry.id   ceb196384005c56323c987f08e365a0d
#
_cell.length_a   1.000
_cell.length_b   1.000
_cell.length_c   1.000
_cell.angle_alpha   90.00
_cell.angle_beta   90.00
_cell.angle_gamma   90.00
#
_symmetry.space_group_name_H-M   'P 1'
#
loop_
_entity.id
_entity.type
_entity.pdbx_description
1 polymer ?
#
loop_
_entity_poly.entity_id
_entity_poly.type
_entity_poly.pdbx_seq_one_letter_code
_entity_poly.pdbx_strand_id
1 'polypeptide(L)'
;MQGSRRAAGESGALLAGSVVNGLAAYGFIALGTWSLGAEGFAPVAIVWVFWAFSAALLTFPIQHWVIRQMALDGHPGGVRAALGRVALLAGGVALGEGLIALAAGRGLFGDGSWVWPLCVTGVAAGAGLMGLVRGVLAGSGRYRAAAVAIGGENLVRLGVGAALLAVGRSPGLLAAALVTGPLIALLWPRALCLRPTGGARPATGLVGAAGLSVLLAQVVLNGGPPLLAALGGGKAAVTALFSALALFRAPYLVALGLTVRATAPLTRRVEERGRGSLRVPALAAAVASVALAGGAFGLAWPLGPPLIRALFGPGTAPGGAVTGAVAAGCVLALGSLALTVMLIAAGARRALVLSWVAAVAAGAAVLALTGDLGPMGRVVAALNAAEVVAVGAGAAALARPR
;
A
#
# COMPACT_ATOMS: atom_id res chain seq x y z
N MET A 1 -10.61 8.45 34.48
CA MET A 1 -9.37 7.66 34.41
C MET A 1 -9.56 6.28 33.72
N GLN A 2 -10.69 5.58 33.87
CA GLN A 2 -10.94 4.29 33.18
C GLN A 2 -11.02 4.41 31.65
N GLY A 3 -11.63 5.47 31.11
CA GLY A 3 -11.75 5.67 29.66
C GLY A 3 -10.40 5.85 28.94
N SER A 4 -9.43 6.56 29.56
CA SER A 4 -8.12 6.77 28.99
C SER A 4 -7.26 5.48 28.96
N ARG A 5 -7.37 4.63 29.98
CA ARG A 5 -6.68 3.32 30.01
C ARG A 5 -7.23 2.35 28.98
N ARG A 6 -8.55 2.36 28.75
CA ARG A 6 -9.20 1.53 27.73
C ARG A 6 -8.78 1.97 26.32
N ALA A 7 -8.82 3.27 26.04
CA ALA A 7 -8.37 3.83 24.75
C ALA A 7 -6.87 3.56 24.49
N ALA A 8 -6.02 3.62 25.50
CA ALA A 8 -4.60 3.28 25.37
C ALA A 8 -4.39 1.79 25.05
N GLY A 9 -5.14 0.88 25.72
CA GLY A 9 -5.07 -0.56 25.45
C GLY A 9 -5.56 -0.94 24.05
N GLU A 10 -6.60 -0.28 23.54
CA GLU A 10 -7.14 -0.51 22.20
C GLU A 10 -6.17 -0.01 21.11
N SER A 11 -5.53 1.14 21.35
CA SER A 11 -4.47 1.66 20.46
C SER A 11 -3.24 0.76 20.45
N GLY A 12 -2.85 0.22 21.60
CA GLY A 12 -1.75 -0.74 21.72
C GLY A 12 -2.04 -2.03 20.96
N ALA A 13 -3.27 -2.53 21.02
CA ALA A 13 -3.67 -3.72 20.27
C ALA A 13 -3.57 -3.53 18.74
N LEU A 14 -4.04 -2.39 18.22
CA LEU A 14 -3.92 -2.07 16.79
C LEU A 14 -2.46 -1.94 16.34
N LEU A 15 -1.61 -1.33 17.16
CA LEU A 15 -0.18 -1.24 16.87
C LEU A 15 0.46 -2.62 16.86
N ALA A 16 0.17 -3.46 17.85
CA ALA A 16 0.66 -4.84 17.89
C ALA A 16 0.20 -5.66 16.68
N GLY A 17 -1.08 -5.54 16.29
CA GLY A 17 -1.61 -6.17 15.08
C GLY A 17 -0.88 -5.72 13.82
N SER A 18 -0.55 -4.43 13.71
CA SER A 18 0.21 -3.89 12.58
C SER A 18 1.67 -4.37 12.54
N VAL A 19 2.32 -4.48 13.70
CA VAL A 19 3.68 -5.04 13.81
C VAL A 19 3.69 -6.50 13.42
N VAL A 20 2.77 -7.30 13.94
CA VAL A 20 2.62 -8.72 13.57
C VAL A 20 2.36 -8.86 12.06
N ASN A 21 1.48 -8.02 11.50
CA ASN A 21 1.22 -8.00 10.06
C ASN A 21 2.49 -7.73 9.24
N GLY A 22 3.29 -6.75 9.65
CA GLY A 22 4.56 -6.42 9.00
C GLY A 22 5.56 -7.56 9.09
N LEU A 23 5.80 -8.11 10.29
CA LEU A 23 6.73 -9.22 10.50
C LEU A 23 6.32 -10.47 9.72
N ALA A 24 5.03 -10.81 9.69
CA ALA A 24 4.53 -11.94 8.91
C ALA A 24 4.68 -11.69 7.40
N ALA A 25 4.48 -10.46 6.93
CA ALA A 25 4.72 -10.08 5.54
C ALA A 25 6.21 -10.27 5.15
N TYR A 26 7.12 -9.79 5.99
CA TYR A 26 8.57 -10.02 5.77
C TYR A 26 8.93 -11.49 5.82
N GLY A 27 8.36 -12.25 6.77
CA GLY A 27 8.54 -13.70 6.86
C GLY A 27 8.08 -14.43 5.60
N PHE A 28 6.94 -14.02 5.02
CA PHE A 28 6.45 -14.59 3.75
C PHE A 28 7.40 -14.30 2.58
N ILE A 29 7.89 -13.07 2.48
CA ILE A 29 8.84 -12.68 1.42
C ILE A 29 10.15 -13.46 1.58
N ALA A 30 10.71 -13.50 2.80
CA ALA A 30 11.92 -14.24 3.10
C ALA A 30 11.75 -15.74 2.81
N LEU A 31 10.68 -16.36 3.31
CA LEU A 31 10.37 -17.76 3.03
C LEU A 31 10.31 -18.04 1.52
N GLY A 32 9.61 -17.19 0.78
CA GLY A 32 9.48 -17.34 -0.67
C GLY A 32 10.80 -17.19 -1.41
N THR A 33 11.58 -16.16 -1.10
CA THR A 33 12.85 -15.89 -1.78
C THR A 33 13.93 -16.92 -1.44
N TRP A 34 13.99 -17.39 -0.19
CA TRP A 34 14.91 -18.47 0.20
C TRP A 34 14.52 -19.82 -0.40
N SER A 35 13.22 -20.10 -0.58
CA SER A 35 12.74 -21.38 -1.10
C SER A 35 12.75 -21.48 -2.63
N LEU A 36 12.43 -20.39 -3.33
CA LEU A 36 12.25 -20.35 -4.79
C LEU A 36 13.42 -19.67 -5.51
N GLY A 37 14.30 -18.98 -4.77
CA GLY A 37 15.30 -18.11 -5.35
C GLY A 37 14.72 -16.83 -5.96
N ALA A 38 15.60 -15.93 -6.40
CA ALA A 38 15.19 -14.63 -6.93
C ALA A 38 14.32 -14.75 -8.19
N GLU A 39 14.63 -15.65 -9.11
CA GLU A 39 13.86 -15.83 -10.34
C GLU A 39 12.48 -16.44 -10.10
N GLY A 40 12.41 -17.47 -9.24
CA GLY A 40 11.16 -18.15 -8.91
C GLY A 40 10.19 -17.28 -8.10
N PHE A 41 10.69 -16.33 -7.31
CA PHE A 41 9.85 -15.43 -6.53
C PHE A 41 9.29 -14.25 -7.33
N ALA A 42 9.87 -13.89 -8.48
CA ALA A 42 9.46 -12.72 -9.26
C ALA A 42 7.94 -12.65 -9.57
N PRO A 43 7.28 -13.70 -10.07
CA PRO A 43 5.85 -13.65 -10.34
C PRO A 43 5.03 -13.49 -9.05
N VAL A 44 5.48 -14.05 -7.93
CA VAL A 44 4.83 -13.88 -6.62
C VAL A 44 4.93 -12.40 -6.15
N ALA A 45 6.09 -11.78 -6.36
CA ALA A 45 6.29 -10.36 -6.07
C ALA A 45 5.32 -9.47 -6.85
N ILE A 46 5.04 -9.80 -8.11
CA ILE A 46 4.08 -9.07 -8.94
C ILE A 46 2.65 -9.26 -8.40
N VAL A 47 2.22 -10.48 -8.07
CA VAL A 47 0.90 -10.71 -7.43
C VAL A 47 0.80 -9.93 -6.11
N TRP A 48 1.88 -9.85 -5.33
CA TRP A 48 1.93 -9.03 -4.11
C TRP A 48 1.70 -7.53 -4.39
N VAL A 49 2.26 -7.01 -5.49
CA VAL A 49 2.03 -5.61 -5.89
C VAL A 49 0.57 -5.38 -6.27
N PHE A 50 -0.07 -6.29 -7.00
CA PHE A 50 -1.50 -6.23 -7.27
C PHE A 50 -2.33 -6.23 -5.98
N TRP A 51 -1.97 -7.09 -5.00
CA TRP A 51 -2.60 -7.02 -3.67
C TRP A 51 -2.44 -5.64 -3.01
N ALA A 52 -1.27 -5.00 -3.12
CA ALA A 52 -1.05 -3.66 -2.57
C ALA A 52 -1.93 -2.60 -3.26
N PHE A 53 -2.12 -2.69 -4.58
CA PHE A 53 -3.05 -1.84 -5.32
C PHE A 53 -4.50 -2.09 -4.90
N SER A 54 -4.91 -3.34 -4.82
CA SER A 54 -6.24 -3.73 -4.34
C SER A 54 -6.48 -3.22 -2.91
N ALA A 55 -5.49 -3.29 -2.02
CA ALA A 55 -5.61 -2.76 -0.68
C ALA A 55 -5.84 -1.24 -0.68
N ALA A 56 -5.15 -0.50 -1.55
CA ALA A 56 -5.33 0.94 -1.71
C ALA A 56 -6.69 1.32 -2.30
N LEU A 57 -7.16 0.54 -3.27
CA LEU A 57 -8.43 0.79 -3.97
C LEU A 57 -9.66 0.31 -3.18
N LEU A 58 -9.54 -0.76 -2.43
CA LEU A 58 -10.67 -1.45 -1.81
C LEU A 58 -10.56 -1.50 -0.29
N THR A 59 -9.46 -2.06 0.27
CA THR A 59 -9.40 -2.31 1.72
C THR A 59 -9.53 -1.01 2.51
N PHE A 60 -8.70 -0.02 2.24
CA PHE A 60 -8.71 1.23 2.99
C PHE A 60 -9.99 2.06 2.74
N PRO A 61 -10.41 2.32 1.48
CA PRO A 61 -11.62 3.10 1.24
C PRO A 61 -12.89 2.44 1.82
N ILE A 62 -13.07 1.14 1.64
CA ILE A 62 -14.22 0.41 2.17
C ILE A 62 -14.21 0.44 3.70
N GLN A 63 -13.06 0.16 4.33
CA GLN A 63 -12.91 0.19 5.78
C GLN A 63 -13.28 1.56 6.35
N HIS A 64 -12.74 2.65 5.82
CA HIS A 64 -13.03 4.00 6.29
C HIS A 64 -14.49 4.40 6.05
N TRP A 65 -15.05 4.03 4.90
CA TRP A 65 -16.46 4.28 4.61
C TRP A 65 -17.37 3.53 5.59
N VAL A 66 -17.10 2.25 5.88
CA VAL A 66 -17.89 1.45 6.84
C VAL A 66 -17.82 2.06 8.23
N ILE A 67 -16.62 2.41 8.73
CA ILE A 67 -16.44 3.05 10.04
C ILE A 67 -17.26 4.35 10.11
N ARG A 68 -17.16 5.20 9.09
CA ARG A 68 -17.92 6.46 9.03
C ARG A 68 -19.42 6.21 9.01
N GLN A 69 -19.90 5.26 8.19
CA GLN A 69 -21.33 4.97 8.07
C GLN A 69 -21.89 4.47 9.40
N MET A 70 -21.17 3.57 10.08
CA MET A 70 -21.57 3.06 11.40
C MET A 70 -21.56 4.15 12.48
N ALA A 71 -20.62 5.10 12.40
CA ALA A 71 -20.59 6.24 13.31
C ALA A 71 -21.78 7.19 13.11
N LEU A 72 -22.24 7.36 11.88
CA LEU A 72 -23.39 8.23 11.55
C LEU A 72 -24.74 7.59 11.89
N ASP A 73 -24.88 6.29 11.65
CA ASP A 73 -26.13 5.57 11.80
C ASP A 73 -26.30 4.93 13.20
N GLY A 74 -25.21 4.81 13.97
CA GLY A 74 -25.18 4.09 15.24
C GLY A 74 -25.30 2.55 15.10
N HIS A 75 -25.53 2.04 13.88
CA HIS A 75 -25.74 0.62 13.58
C HIS A 75 -25.32 0.29 12.13
N PRO A 76 -25.16 -1.00 11.76
CA PRO A 76 -24.69 -1.39 10.41
C PRO A 76 -25.76 -1.30 9.30
N GLY A 77 -26.90 -0.64 9.51
CA GLY A 77 -28.01 -0.57 8.56
C GLY A 77 -27.62 0.06 7.21
N GLY A 78 -26.96 1.23 7.23
CA GLY A 78 -26.49 1.89 6.01
C GLY A 78 -25.43 1.10 5.25
N VAL A 79 -24.58 0.37 5.98
CA VAL A 79 -23.59 -0.56 5.37
C VAL A 79 -24.32 -1.67 4.64
N ARG A 80 -25.32 -2.30 5.28
CA ARG A 80 -26.11 -3.39 4.68
C ARG A 80 -26.80 -2.96 3.39
N ALA A 81 -27.36 -1.76 3.39
CA ALA A 81 -28.05 -1.21 2.24
C ALA A 81 -27.14 -0.92 1.04
N ALA A 82 -25.84 -0.68 1.27
CA ALA A 82 -24.86 -0.40 0.23
C ALA A 82 -24.02 -1.62 -0.19
N LEU A 83 -24.20 -2.78 0.44
CA LEU A 83 -23.39 -4.00 0.18
C LEU A 83 -23.33 -4.37 -1.30
N GLY A 84 -24.46 -4.29 -2.03
CA GLY A 84 -24.49 -4.60 -3.46
C GLY A 84 -23.56 -3.69 -4.27
N ARG A 85 -23.50 -2.39 -3.94
CA ARG A 85 -22.60 -1.43 -4.62
C ARG A 85 -21.14 -1.66 -4.25
N VAL A 86 -20.87 -1.97 -2.98
CA VAL A 86 -19.51 -2.34 -2.52
C VAL A 86 -19.05 -3.61 -3.21
N ALA A 87 -19.91 -4.62 -3.33
CA ALA A 87 -19.60 -5.87 -4.03
C ALA A 87 -19.37 -5.65 -5.53
N LEU A 88 -20.18 -4.81 -6.18
CA LEU A 88 -19.97 -4.44 -7.59
C LEU A 88 -18.65 -3.71 -7.80
N LEU A 89 -18.30 -2.76 -6.94
CA LEU A 89 -17.02 -2.05 -7.00
C LEU A 89 -15.86 -3.02 -6.80
N ALA A 90 -15.92 -3.85 -5.74
CA ALA A 90 -14.86 -4.83 -5.45
C ALA A 90 -14.72 -5.86 -6.57
N GLY A 91 -15.85 -6.35 -7.10
CA GLY A 91 -15.87 -7.27 -8.24
C GLY A 91 -15.32 -6.62 -9.51
N GLY A 92 -15.69 -5.37 -9.78
CA GLY A 92 -15.18 -4.62 -10.94
C GLY A 92 -13.67 -4.39 -10.88
N VAL A 93 -13.14 -4.02 -9.70
CA VAL A 93 -11.68 -3.89 -9.50
C VAL A 93 -10.99 -5.24 -9.64
N ALA A 94 -11.52 -6.30 -9.01
CA ALA A 94 -10.94 -7.64 -9.09
C ALA A 94 -10.90 -8.17 -10.52
N LEU A 95 -11.98 -8.01 -11.28
CA LEU A 95 -12.02 -8.37 -12.69
C LEU A 95 -11.07 -7.51 -13.52
N GLY A 96 -11.01 -6.19 -13.28
CA GLY A 96 -10.11 -5.27 -14.00
C GLY A 96 -8.64 -5.64 -13.78
N GLU A 97 -8.22 -5.88 -12.54
CA GLU A 97 -6.86 -6.31 -12.23
C GLU A 97 -6.56 -7.70 -12.82
N GLY A 98 -7.52 -8.64 -12.76
CA GLY A 98 -7.38 -9.95 -13.38
C GLY A 98 -7.25 -9.89 -14.90
N LEU A 99 -8.03 -9.02 -15.57
CA LEU A 99 -7.93 -8.79 -17.01
C LEU A 99 -6.59 -8.14 -17.40
N ILE A 100 -6.09 -7.20 -16.60
CA ILE A 100 -4.75 -6.62 -16.80
C ILE A 100 -3.69 -7.72 -16.65
N ALA A 101 -3.78 -8.56 -15.62
CA ALA A 101 -2.87 -9.66 -15.41
C ALA A 101 -2.93 -10.71 -16.54
N LEU A 102 -4.11 -10.94 -17.12
CA LEU A 102 -4.30 -11.83 -18.27
C LEU A 102 -3.69 -11.23 -19.55
N ALA A 103 -4.02 -9.99 -19.85
CA ALA A 103 -3.55 -9.31 -21.07
C ALA A 103 -2.03 -9.10 -21.08
N ALA A 104 -1.44 -8.76 -19.92
CA ALA A 104 -0.01 -8.53 -19.76
C ALA A 104 0.76 -9.76 -19.26
N GLY A 105 0.12 -10.93 -19.13
CA GLY A 105 0.62 -12.10 -18.42
C GLY A 105 1.99 -12.57 -18.86
N ARG A 106 2.25 -12.66 -20.16
CA ARG A 106 3.58 -13.07 -20.69
C ARG A 106 4.68 -12.07 -20.33
N GLY A 107 4.38 -10.76 -20.40
CA GLY A 107 5.34 -9.71 -20.06
C GLY A 107 5.56 -9.59 -18.55
N LEU A 108 4.53 -9.80 -17.74
CA LEU A 108 4.60 -9.64 -16.30
C LEU A 108 5.14 -10.90 -15.59
N PHE A 109 4.63 -12.08 -15.95
CA PHE A 109 4.93 -13.32 -15.22
C PHE A 109 5.91 -14.23 -15.98
N GLY A 110 6.15 -13.95 -17.26
CA GLY A 110 7.05 -14.72 -18.12
C GLY A 110 6.43 -15.97 -18.72
N ASP A 111 5.16 -16.26 -18.41
CA ASP A 111 4.38 -17.34 -19.01
C ASP A 111 2.93 -16.93 -19.18
N GLY A 112 2.17 -17.73 -19.94
CA GLY A 112 0.73 -17.51 -20.17
C GLY A 112 -0.17 -18.29 -19.22
N SER A 113 0.33 -18.71 -18.05
CA SER A 113 -0.42 -19.51 -17.10
C SER A 113 -1.62 -18.76 -16.51
N TRP A 114 -2.78 -19.42 -16.48
CA TRP A 114 -4.02 -18.92 -15.87
C TRP A 114 -3.94 -18.77 -14.33
N VAL A 115 -2.93 -19.34 -13.70
CA VAL A 115 -2.72 -19.23 -12.25
C VAL A 115 -2.56 -17.75 -11.84
N TRP A 116 -1.86 -16.94 -12.62
CA TRP A 116 -1.57 -15.55 -12.28
C TRP A 116 -2.80 -14.65 -12.28
N PRO A 117 -3.60 -14.59 -13.37
CA PRO A 117 -4.86 -13.81 -13.36
C PRO A 117 -5.81 -14.26 -12.24
N LEU A 118 -5.91 -15.57 -11.98
CA LEU A 118 -6.75 -16.09 -10.90
C LEU A 118 -6.25 -15.64 -9.53
N CYS A 119 -4.94 -15.70 -9.27
CA CYS A 119 -4.36 -15.20 -8.01
C CYS A 119 -4.57 -13.68 -7.86
N VAL A 120 -4.37 -12.90 -8.92
CA VAL A 120 -4.58 -11.45 -8.92
C VAL A 120 -6.05 -11.12 -8.63
N THR A 121 -7.00 -11.77 -9.33
CA THR A 121 -8.44 -11.61 -9.07
C THR A 121 -8.79 -12.00 -7.63
N GLY A 122 -8.22 -13.11 -7.13
CA GLY A 122 -8.47 -13.59 -5.77
C GLY A 122 -7.96 -12.65 -4.69
N VAL A 123 -6.75 -12.09 -4.83
CA VAL A 123 -6.22 -11.12 -3.84
C VAL A 123 -7.02 -9.83 -3.85
N ALA A 124 -7.48 -9.37 -5.03
CA ALA A 124 -8.30 -8.18 -5.15
C ALA A 124 -9.70 -8.36 -4.52
N ALA A 125 -10.37 -9.48 -4.81
CA ALA A 125 -11.64 -9.81 -4.17
C ALA A 125 -11.49 -9.91 -2.63
N GLY A 126 -10.41 -10.56 -2.17
CA GLY A 126 -10.07 -10.65 -0.76
C GLY A 126 -9.81 -9.31 -0.10
N ALA A 127 -9.19 -8.37 -0.80
CA ALA A 127 -8.96 -7.01 -0.30
C ALA A 127 -10.28 -6.27 -0.02
N GLY A 128 -11.28 -6.40 -0.90
CA GLY A 128 -12.63 -5.85 -0.68
C GLY A 128 -13.30 -6.44 0.55
N LEU A 129 -13.24 -7.77 0.71
CA LEU A 129 -13.76 -8.49 1.85
C LEU A 129 -13.11 -8.03 3.17
N MET A 130 -11.77 -7.93 3.19
CA MET A 130 -11.04 -7.47 4.38
C MET A 130 -11.36 -6.03 4.75
N GLY A 131 -11.57 -5.15 3.77
CA GLY A 131 -12.04 -3.78 3.99
C GLY A 131 -13.39 -3.74 4.72
N LEU A 132 -14.35 -4.58 4.30
CA LEU A 132 -15.64 -4.70 4.94
C LEU A 132 -15.52 -5.23 6.38
N VAL A 133 -14.83 -6.35 6.58
CA VAL A 133 -14.71 -7.00 7.90
C VAL A 133 -13.98 -6.09 8.90
N ARG A 134 -12.83 -5.53 8.53
CA ARG A 134 -12.08 -4.59 9.37
C ARG A 134 -12.89 -3.34 9.69
N GLY A 135 -13.64 -2.83 8.70
CA GLY A 135 -14.52 -1.69 8.86
C GLY A 135 -15.63 -1.97 9.88
N VAL A 136 -16.31 -3.11 9.78
CA VAL A 136 -17.39 -3.51 10.71
C VAL A 136 -16.83 -3.73 12.13
N LEU A 137 -15.69 -4.39 12.27
CA LEU A 137 -15.07 -4.62 13.57
C LEU A 137 -14.65 -3.31 14.24
N ALA A 138 -13.98 -2.42 13.52
CA ALA A 138 -13.54 -1.13 14.03
C ALA A 138 -14.73 -0.19 14.30
N GLY A 139 -15.71 -0.14 13.38
CA GLY A 139 -16.92 0.67 13.53
C GLY A 139 -17.80 0.23 14.70
N SER A 140 -17.73 -1.06 15.10
CA SER A 140 -18.39 -1.60 16.29
C SER A 140 -17.56 -1.42 17.58
N GLY A 141 -16.45 -0.70 17.56
CA GLY A 141 -15.55 -0.53 18.71
C GLY A 141 -14.75 -1.79 19.10
N ARG A 142 -14.77 -2.83 18.26
CA ARG A 142 -14.07 -4.10 18.51
C ARG A 142 -12.63 -4.04 18.02
N TYR A 143 -11.85 -3.07 18.52
CA TYR A 143 -10.49 -2.77 18.03
C TYR A 143 -9.51 -3.93 18.19
N ARG A 144 -9.63 -4.76 19.23
CA ARG A 144 -8.82 -5.98 19.39
C ARG A 144 -9.08 -6.99 18.28
N ALA A 145 -10.35 -7.19 17.90
CA ALA A 145 -10.71 -8.07 16.80
C ALA A 145 -10.22 -7.50 15.46
N ALA A 146 -10.32 -6.19 15.27
CA ALA A 146 -9.74 -5.52 14.09
C ALA A 146 -8.21 -5.70 14.02
N ALA A 147 -7.51 -5.61 15.16
CA ALA A 147 -6.07 -5.87 15.25
C ALA A 147 -5.71 -7.31 14.86
N VAL A 148 -6.49 -8.29 15.34
CA VAL A 148 -6.33 -9.71 14.96
C VAL A 148 -6.61 -9.90 13.47
N ALA A 149 -7.62 -9.24 12.90
CA ALA A 149 -7.90 -9.30 11.47
C ALA A 149 -6.76 -8.70 10.62
N ILE A 150 -6.09 -7.64 11.12
CA ILE A 150 -4.94 -7.02 10.45
C ILE A 150 -3.73 -7.96 10.50
N GLY A 151 -3.31 -8.38 11.68
CA GLY A 151 -2.13 -9.23 11.86
C GLY A 151 -2.31 -10.64 11.32
N GLY A 152 -3.51 -11.20 11.51
CA GLY A 152 -3.84 -12.56 11.12
C GLY A 152 -3.87 -12.80 9.63
N GLU A 153 -4.18 -11.79 8.81
CA GLU A 153 -4.19 -11.91 7.36
C GLU A 153 -2.84 -12.38 6.81
N ASN A 154 -1.74 -11.72 7.20
CA ASN A 154 -0.41 -12.13 6.75
C ASN A 154 0.13 -13.36 7.50
N LEU A 155 -0.31 -13.61 8.73
CA LEU A 155 0.01 -14.89 9.41
C LEU A 155 -0.62 -16.09 8.69
N VAL A 156 -1.86 -15.98 8.23
CA VAL A 156 -2.50 -17.04 7.42
C VAL A 156 -1.73 -17.25 6.13
N ARG A 157 -1.37 -16.17 5.41
CA ARG A 157 -0.55 -16.28 4.19
C ARG A 157 0.79 -16.96 4.45
N LEU A 158 1.48 -16.57 5.51
CA LEU A 158 2.77 -17.16 5.89
C LEU A 158 2.62 -18.63 6.24
N GLY A 159 1.65 -19.00 7.07
CA GLY A 159 1.42 -20.39 7.47
C GLY A 159 1.02 -21.28 6.29
N VAL A 160 0.07 -20.83 5.46
CA VAL A 160 -0.33 -21.57 4.27
C VAL A 160 0.81 -21.62 3.24
N GLY A 161 1.55 -20.52 3.06
CA GLY A 161 2.71 -20.47 2.18
C GLY A 161 3.79 -21.47 2.60
N ALA A 162 4.09 -21.54 3.89
CA ALA A 162 5.03 -22.54 4.43
C ALA A 162 4.56 -23.97 4.18
N ALA A 163 3.27 -24.26 4.45
CA ALA A 163 2.69 -25.58 4.22
C ALA A 163 2.72 -25.98 2.72
N LEU A 164 2.35 -25.07 1.82
CA LEU A 164 2.36 -25.35 0.38
C LEU A 164 3.78 -25.53 -0.19
N LEU A 165 4.77 -24.76 0.30
CA LEU A 165 6.16 -24.93 -0.10
C LEU A 165 6.77 -26.24 0.42
N ALA A 166 6.26 -26.80 1.52
CA ALA A 166 6.65 -28.12 2.00
C ALA A 166 6.13 -29.24 1.09
N VAL A 167 5.00 -29.03 0.41
CA VAL A 167 4.43 -29.98 -0.58
C VAL A 167 5.13 -29.87 -1.92
N GLY A 168 5.46 -28.63 -2.35
CA GLY A 168 6.11 -28.41 -3.64
C GLY A 168 6.66 -26.99 -3.77
N ARG A 169 7.90 -26.88 -4.24
CA ARG A 169 8.57 -25.59 -4.48
C ARG A 169 8.10 -24.95 -5.78
N SER A 170 6.84 -24.48 -5.79
CA SER A 170 6.23 -23.86 -6.96
C SER A 170 5.87 -22.41 -6.70
N PRO A 171 6.23 -21.46 -7.59
CA PRO A 171 5.80 -20.07 -7.52
C PRO A 171 4.27 -19.92 -7.49
N GLY A 172 3.56 -20.75 -8.28
CA GLY A 172 2.09 -20.73 -8.31
C GLY A 172 1.45 -21.12 -6.98
N LEU A 173 1.99 -22.13 -6.27
CA LEU A 173 1.51 -22.50 -4.94
C LEU A 173 1.71 -21.36 -3.94
N LEU A 174 2.88 -20.70 -3.98
CA LEU A 174 3.12 -19.56 -3.09
C LEU A 174 2.25 -18.36 -3.44
N ALA A 175 1.97 -18.09 -4.72
CA ALA A 175 1.02 -17.07 -5.13
C ALA A 175 -0.41 -17.40 -4.68
N ALA A 176 -0.83 -18.67 -4.74
CA ALA A 176 -2.12 -19.13 -4.21
C ALA A 176 -2.24 -18.88 -2.70
N ALA A 177 -1.13 -19.00 -1.94
CA ALA A 177 -1.12 -18.66 -0.52
C ALA A 177 -1.47 -17.20 -0.26
N LEU A 178 -1.15 -16.25 -1.16
CA LEU A 178 -1.55 -14.84 -1.02
C LEU A 178 -3.07 -14.67 -1.02
N VAL A 179 -3.79 -15.51 -1.76
CA VAL A 179 -5.26 -15.48 -1.84
C VAL A 179 -5.90 -15.92 -0.53
N THR A 180 -5.20 -16.71 0.30
CA THR A 180 -5.77 -17.28 1.53
C THR A 180 -5.84 -16.32 2.70
N GLY A 181 -5.14 -15.18 2.66
CA GLY A 181 -5.13 -14.21 3.77
C GLY A 181 -6.52 -13.85 4.29
N PRO A 182 -7.51 -13.55 3.43
CA PRO A 182 -8.87 -13.24 3.83
C PRO A 182 -9.62 -14.35 4.57
N LEU A 183 -9.12 -15.59 4.61
CA LEU A 183 -9.73 -16.68 5.41
C LEU A 183 -9.76 -16.33 6.89
N ILE A 184 -8.92 -15.45 7.40
CA ILE A 184 -9.00 -14.93 8.76
C ILE A 184 -10.38 -14.32 9.06
N ALA A 185 -11.10 -13.82 8.05
CA ALA A 185 -12.44 -13.26 8.19
C ALA A 185 -13.48 -14.29 8.69
N LEU A 186 -13.22 -15.59 8.50
CA LEU A 186 -14.09 -16.67 8.99
C LEU A 186 -14.20 -16.70 10.52
N LEU A 187 -13.29 -16.06 11.25
CA LEU A 187 -13.41 -15.88 12.70
C LEU A 187 -14.56 -14.93 13.08
N TRP A 188 -15.10 -14.18 12.13
CA TRP A 188 -16.21 -13.24 12.37
C TRP A 188 -17.34 -13.41 11.35
N PRO A 189 -18.03 -14.58 11.34
CA PRO A 189 -19.09 -14.85 10.35
C PRO A 189 -20.24 -13.84 10.45
N ARG A 190 -20.48 -13.27 11.62
CA ARG A 190 -21.50 -12.21 11.79
C ARG A 190 -21.15 -10.91 11.06
N ALA A 191 -19.86 -10.62 10.87
CA ALA A 191 -19.43 -9.48 10.06
C ALA A 191 -19.59 -9.75 8.55
N LEU A 192 -19.63 -11.02 8.14
CA LEU A 192 -19.86 -11.45 6.76
C LEU A 192 -21.35 -11.58 6.43
N CYS A 193 -22.18 -11.95 7.43
CA CYS A 193 -23.62 -12.18 7.26
C CYS A 193 -24.45 -10.90 7.35
N LEU A 194 -23.96 -9.78 6.81
CA LEU A 194 -24.74 -8.55 6.68
C LEU A 194 -25.78 -8.71 5.56
N ARG A 195 -27.04 -8.89 5.94
CA ARG A 195 -28.13 -8.95 4.96
C ARG A 195 -28.47 -7.52 4.47
N PRO A 196 -28.68 -7.31 3.16
CA PRO A 196 -29.11 -6.03 2.65
C PRO A 196 -30.45 -5.62 3.29
N THR A 197 -30.56 -4.36 3.73
CA THR A 197 -31.81 -3.77 4.18
C THR A 197 -32.14 -2.59 3.29
N GLY A 198 -33.41 -2.46 2.85
CA GLY A 198 -33.83 -1.33 2.02
C GLY A 198 -33.72 0.01 2.76
N GLY A 199 -33.50 1.11 2.02
CA GLY A 199 -33.45 2.46 2.58
C GLY A 199 -32.07 3.12 2.61
N ALA A 200 -31.17 2.76 1.67
CA ALA A 200 -29.82 3.28 1.63
C ALA A 200 -29.70 4.75 1.28
N ARG A 201 -28.99 5.51 2.11
CA ARG A 201 -28.32 6.73 1.64
C ARG A 201 -27.25 6.35 0.60
N PRO A 202 -27.09 7.12 -0.49
CA PRO A 202 -26.09 6.80 -1.50
C PRO A 202 -24.71 6.72 -0.87
N ALA A 203 -23.93 5.68 -1.25
CA ALA A 203 -22.52 5.54 -0.88
C ALA A 203 -21.64 6.59 -1.61
N THR A 204 -22.07 7.87 -1.56
CA THR A 204 -21.35 8.99 -2.15
C THR A 204 -20.08 9.23 -1.36
N GLY A 205 -18.93 9.07 -2.01
CA GLY A 205 -17.62 9.35 -1.42
C GLY A 205 -16.73 8.14 -1.13
N LEU A 206 -17.07 6.94 -1.62
CA LEU A 206 -16.19 5.78 -1.52
C LEU A 206 -14.84 6.01 -2.20
N VAL A 207 -14.85 6.71 -3.35
CA VAL A 207 -13.65 7.09 -4.08
C VAL A 207 -13.71 8.61 -4.31
N GLY A 208 -13.22 9.36 -3.34
CA GLY A 208 -13.06 10.81 -3.46
C GLY A 208 -11.63 11.18 -3.89
N ALA A 209 -11.36 12.49 -4.02
CA ALA A 209 -10.04 13.03 -4.36
C ALA A 209 -8.91 12.46 -3.48
N ALA A 210 -9.18 12.19 -2.20
CA ALA A 210 -8.21 11.56 -1.30
C ALA A 210 -7.91 10.11 -1.69
N GLY A 211 -8.94 9.32 -2.06
CA GLY A 211 -8.75 7.93 -2.50
C GLY A 211 -7.96 7.84 -3.80
N LEU A 212 -8.26 8.71 -4.78
CA LEU A 212 -7.48 8.79 -6.02
C LEU A 212 -6.03 9.14 -5.75
N SER A 213 -5.76 10.10 -4.85
CA SER A 213 -4.39 10.49 -4.51
C SER A 213 -3.62 9.37 -3.82
N VAL A 214 -4.27 8.62 -2.92
CA VAL A 214 -3.67 7.43 -2.29
C VAL A 214 -3.36 6.36 -3.34
N LEU A 215 -4.26 6.14 -4.30
CA LEU A 215 -4.01 5.20 -5.39
C LEU A 215 -2.79 5.61 -6.21
N LEU A 216 -2.71 6.87 -6.65
CA LEU A 216 -1.58 7.37 -7.44
C LEU A 216 -0.28 7.26 -6.66
N ALA A 217 -0.28 7.57 -5.35
CA ALA A 217 0.86 7.35 -4.47
C ALA A 217 1.29 5.87 -4.42
N GLN A 218 0.33 4.96 -4.34
CA GLN A 218 0.63 3.53 -4.31
C GLN A 218 1.13 3.00 -5.66
N VAL A 219 0.63 3.54 -6.78
CA VAL A 219 1.16 3.23 -8.11
C VAL A 219 2.62 3.66 -8.23
N VAL A 220 2.98 4.85 -7.77
CA VAL A 220 4.36 5.32 -7.77
C VAL A 220 5.24 4.43 -6.87
N LEU A 221 4.82 4.19 -5.64
CA LEU A 221 5.64 3.47 -4.65
C LEU A 221 5.75 1.96 -4.90
N ASN A 222 4.72 1.33 -5.46
CA ASN A 222 4.66 -0.12 -5.64
C ASN A 222 4.73 -0.57 -7.10
N GLY A 223 4.50 0.31 -8.07
CA GLY A 223 4.44 -0.04 -9.49
C GLY A 223 5.78 -0.45 -10.12
N GLY A 224 6.90 -0.23 -9.41
CA GLY A 224 8.23 -0.52 -9.93
C GLY A 224 8.43 -1.97 -10.42
N PRO A 225 8.16 -3.01 -9.64
CA PRO A 225 8.38 -4.40 -10.06
C PRO A 225 7.58 -4.83 -11.31
N PRO A 226 6.24 -4.62 -11.42
CA PRO A 226 5.53 -4.94 -12.65
C PRO A 226 5.96 -4.07 -13.85
N LEU A 227 6.31 -2.81 -13.62
CA LEU A 227 6.82 -1.94 -14.66
C LEU A 227 8.18 -2.41 -15.17
N LEU A 228 9.08 -2.84 -14.27
CA LEU A 228 10.36 -3.43 -14.63
C LEU A 228 10.19 -4.69 -15.46
N ALA A 229 9.26 -5.58 -15.08
CA ALA A 229 8.93 -6.77 -15.86
C ALA A 229 8.40 -6.41 -17.26
N ALA A 230 7.48 -5.46 -17.35
CA ALA A 230 6.91 -4.99 -18.63
C ALA A 230 7.96 -4.35 -19.56
N LEU A 231 9.02 -3.76 -19.01
CA LEU A 231 10.16 -3.22 -19.76
C LEU A 231 11.22 -4.27 -20.13
N GLY A 232 10.95 -5.56 -19.91
CA GLY A 232 11.86 -6.65 -20.22
C GLY A 232 12.96 -6.84 -19.17
N GLY A 233 12.80 -6.32 -17.96
CA GLY A 233 13.69 -6.62 -16.83
C GLY A 233 13.64 -8.09 -16.47
N GLY A 234 14.82 -8.72 -16.25
CA GLY A 234 14.90 -10.13 -15.89
C GLY A 234 14.22 -10.43 -14.55
N LYS A 235 13.73 -11.66 -14.37
CA LYS A 235 13.01 -12.10 -13.16
C LYS A 235 13.77 -11.82 -11.86
N ALA A 236 15.07 -12.11 -11.83
CA ALA A 236 15.92 -11.80 -10.66
C ALA A 236 15.94 -10.30 -10.35
N ALA A 237 15.98 -9.43 -11.37
CA ALA A 237 15.93 -7.98 -11.20
C ALA A 237 14.59 -7.49 -10.62
N VAL A 238 13.48 -8.10 -11.04
CA VAL A 238 12.13 -7.81 -10.50
C VAL A 238 12.08 -8.13 -9.01
N THR A 239 12.57 -9.30 -8.60
CA THR A 239 12.65 -9.69 -7.18
C THR A 239 13.61 -8.78 -6.41
N ALA A 240 14.75 -8.43 -6.98
CA ALA A 240 15.71 -7.54 -6.32
C ALA A 240 15.12 -6.15 -6.06
N LEU A 241 14.43 -5.56 -7.04
CA LEU A 241 13.72 -4.30 -6.86
C LEU A 241 12.61 -4.41 -5.81
N PHE A 242 11.81 -5.47 -5.87
CA PHE A 242 10.75 -5.71 -4.91
C PHE A 242 11.29 -5.85 -3.48
N SER A 243 12.39 -6.59 -3.28
CA SER A 243 13.03 -6.80 -1.98
C SER A 243 13.58 -5.49 -1.41
N ALA A 244 14.22 -4.65 -2.25
CA ALA A 244 14.69 -3.34 -1.86
C ALA A 244 13.51 -2.42 -1.45
N LEU A 245 12.47 -2.35 -2.27
CA LEU A 245 11.24 -1.60 -1.94
C LEU A 245 10.58 -2.15 -0.67
N ALA A 246 10.48 -3.45 -0.49
CA ALA A 246 9.92 -4.05 0.71
C ALA A 246 10.68 -3.58 1.96
N LEU A 247 12.01 -3.62 1.94
CA LEU A 247 12.84 -3.21 3.07
C LEU A 247 12.69 -1.72 3.38
N PHE A 248 12.92 -0.85 2.39
CA PHE A 248 13.03 0.59 2.64
C PHE A 248 11.68 1.32 2.77
N ARG A 249 10.57 0.72 2.33
CA ARG A 249 9.23 1.29 2.56
C ARG A 249 8.63 0.95 3.94
N ALA A 250 9.29 0.14 4.77
CA ALA A 250 8.76 -0.19 6.10
C ALA A 250 8.42 1.04 6.95
N PRO A 251 9.27 2.08 7.04
CA PRO A 251 8.93 3.32 7.74
C PRO A 251 7.70 4.03 7.16
N TYR A 252 7.51 4.00 5.85
CA TYR A 252 6.33 4.56 5.19
C TYR A 252 5.04 3.85 5.64
N LEU A 253 5.04 2.52 5.74
CA LEU A 253 3.88 1.75 6.18
C LEU A 253 3.50 2.07 7.63
N VAL A 254 4.50 2.26 8.50
CA VAL A 254 4.29 2.69 9.89
C VAL A 254 3.70 4.11 9.90
N ALA A 255 4.28 5.03 9.14
CA ALA A 255 3.80 6.41 9.05
C ALA A 255 2.38 6.50 8.50
N LEU A 256 2.04 5.66 7.50
CA LEU A 256 0.68 5.57 6.94
C LEU A 256 -0.35 5.23 8.02
N GLY A 257 -0.03 4.32 8.94
CA GLY A 257 -0.88 3.99 10.10
C GLY A 257 -1.07 5.16 11.07
N LEU A 258 -0.12 6.08 11.13
CA LEU A 258 -0.18 7.25 12.01
C LEU A 258 -0.91 8.46 11.39
N THR A 259 -1.20 8.45 10.09
CA THR A 259 -1.84 9.59 9.38
C THR A 259 -3.20 9.96 9.97
N VAL A 260 -3.98 8.97 10.41
CA VAL A 260 -5.29 9.19 11.04
C VAL A 260 -5.17 10.05 12.29
N ARG A 261 -4.11 9.84 13.10
CA ARG A 261 -3.85 10.61 14.32
C ARG A 261 -3.33 12.01 14.01
N ALA A 262 -2.54 12.16 12.93
CA ALA A 262 -1.97 13.44 12.55
C ALA A 262 -3.00 14.39 11.92
N THR A 263 -4.02 13.86 11.25
CA THR A 263 -5.00 14.67 10.52
C THR A 263 -5.82 15.59 11.43
N ALA A 264 -6.33 15.11 12.56
CA ALA A 264 -7.20 15.89 13.44
C ALA A 264 -6.52 17.14 14.06
N PRO A 265 -5.30 17.05 14.64
CA PRO A 265 -4.61 18.24 15.17
C PRO A 265 -4.20 19.22 14.07
N LEU A 266 -3.84 18.75 12.87
CA LEU A 266 -3.54 19.60 11.73
C LEU A 266 -4.80 20.34 11.24
N THR A 267 -5.94 19.68 11.18
CA THR A 267 -7.22 20.30 10.81
C THR A 267 -7.60 21.40 11.81
N ARG A 268 -7.53 21.13 13.12
CA ARG A 268 -7.76 22.15 14.16
C ARG A 268 -6.82 23.34 14.02
N ARG A 269 -5.54 23.11 13.78
CA ARG A 269 -4.57 24.18 13.55
C ARG A 269 -4.95 25.05 12.35
N VAL A 270 -5.47 24.44 11.27
CA VAL A 270 -5.94 25.17 10.08
C VAL A 270 -7.21 25.97 10.40
N GLU A 271 -8.14 25.42 11.18
CA GLU A 271 -9.36 26.10 11.62
C GLU A 271 -9.04 27.31 12.50
N GLU A 272 -8.10 27.18 13.46
CA GLU A 272 -7.73 28.23 14.41
C GLU A 272 -6.84 29.32 13.81
N ARG A 273 -5.88 28.96 12.94
CA ARG A 273 -4.80 29.85 12.46
C ARG A 273 -4.76 30.05 10.96
N GLY A 274 -5.73 29.48 10.24
CA GLY A 274 -5.78 29.50 8.79
C GLY A 274 -4.76 28.58 8.12
N ARG A 275 -4.91 28.41 6.82
CA ARG A 275 -4.03 27.52 5.99
C ARG A 275 -2.56 27.95 5.98
N GLY A 276 -2.29 29.25 6.10
CA GLY A 276 -0.93 29.80 6.18
C GLY A 276 -0.09 29.20 7.32
N SER A 277 -0.74 28.71 8.38
CA SER A 277 -0.06 28.06 9.50
C SER A 277 0.67 26.75 9.12
N LEU A 278 0.35 26.15 7.95
CA LEU A 278 1.01 24.94 7.44
C LEU A 278 2.21 25.25 6.53
N ARG A 279 2.44 26.53 6.13
CA ARG A 279 3.51 26.90 5.19
C ARG A 279 4.89 26.50 5.72
N VAL A 280 5.23 26.92 6.94
CA VAL A 280 6.54 26.60 7.54
C VAL A 280 6.71 25.10 7.78
N PRO A 281 5.75 24.38 8.39
CA PRO A 281 5.82 22.92 8.50
C PRO A 281 5.96 22.19 7.15
N ALA A 282 5.27 22.65 6.10
CA ALA A 282 5.34 22.03 4.79
C ALA A 282 6.73 22.22 4.13
N LEU A 283 7.29 23.43 4.21
CA LEU A 283 8.64 23.69 3.70
C LEU A 283 9.69 22.91 4.50
N ALA A 284 9.56 22.87 5.83
CA ALA A 284 10.44 22.08 6.69
C ALA A 284 10.37 20.59 6.36
N ALA A 285 9.15 20.04 6.15
CA ALA A 285 8.96 18.65 5.75
C ALA A 285 9.61 18.36 4.39
N ALA A 286 9.45 19.26 3.41
CA ALA A 286 10.06 19.08 2.09
C ALA A 286 11.60 19.11 2.15
N VAL A 287 12.19 20.08 2.83
CA VAL A 287 13.65 20.20 3.01
C VAL A 287 14.20 18.99 3.76
N ALA A 288 13.55 18.61 4.87
CA ALA A 288 13.95 17.44 5.66
C ALA A 288 13.87 16.15 4.82
N SER A 289 12.84 16.01 4.00
CA SER A 289 12.70 14.83 3.12
C SER A 289 13.85 14.71 2.13
N VAL A 290 14.26 15.82 1.50
CA VAL A 290 15.39 15.83 0.55
C VAL A 290 16.71 15.55 1.27
N ALA A 291 16.96 16.19 2.41
CA ALA A 291 18.17 15.95 3.20
C ALA A 291 18.28 14.50 3.69
N LEU A 292 17.17 13.97 4.24
CA LEU A 292 17.11 12.58 4.71
C LEU A 292 17.20 11.58 3.55
N ALA A 293 16.66 11.89 2.38
CA ALA A 293 16.80 11.05 1.18
C ALA A 293 18.27 10.97 0.73
N GLY A 294 19.02 12.07 0.77
CA GLY A 294 20.47 12.06 0.53
C GLY A 294 21.22 11.19 1.53
N GLY A 295 20.91 11.32 2.83
CA GLY A 295 21.46 10.46 3.88
C GLY A 295 21.12 8.98 3.68
N ALA A 296 19.85 8.67 3.36
CA ALA A 296 19.40 7.31 3.09
C ALA A 296 20.11 6.72 1.86
N PHE A 297 20.29 7.50 0.80
CA PHE A 297 21.07 7.09 -0.37
C PHE A 297 22.48 6.68 0.04
N GLY A 298 23.19 7.58 0.76
CA GLY A 298 24.59 7.34 1.17
C GLY A 298 24.76 6.14 2.09
N LEU A 299 23.84 5.93 3.03
CA LEU A 299 23.86 4.78 3.94
C LEU A 299 23.47 3.47 3.25
N ALA A 300 22.42 3.51 2.41
CA ALA A 300 21.92 2.30 1.77
C ALA A 300 22.81 1.83 0.60
N TRP A 301 23.65 2.69 0.04
CA TRP A 301 24.61 2.31 -1.00
C TRP A 301 25.52 1.15 -0.53
N PRO A 302 26.30 1.27 0.55
CA PRO A 302 27.16 0.17 1.01
C PRO A 302 26.42 -0.87 1.86
N LEU A 303 25.46 -0.46 2.69
CA LEU A 303 24.84 -1.34 3.69
C LEU A 303 23.59 -2.06 3.19
N GLY A 304 22.89 -1.49 2.21
CA GLY A 304 21.63 -2.04 1.73
C GLY A 304 21.75 -3.41 1.06
N PRO A 305 22.65 -3.60 0.08
CA PRO A 305 22.75 -4.89 -0.59
C PRO A 305 23.11 -6.07 0.34
N PRO A 306 24.06 -5.97 1.28
CA PRO A 306 24.31 -7.05 2.24
C PRO A 306 23.09 -7.31 3.16
N LEU A 307 22.40 -6.27 3.60
CA LEU A 307 21.21 -6.41 4.44
C LEU A 307 20.07 -7.11 3.70
N ILE A 308 19.80 -6.73 2.45
CA ILE A 308 18.79 -7.37 1.61
C ILE A 308 19.11 -8.85 1.40
N ARG A 309 20.37 -9.18 1.09
CA ARG A 309 20.81 -10.58 0.94
C ARG A 309 20.68 -11.38 2.23
N ALA A 310 21.00 -10.78 3.37
CA ALA A 310 20.87 -11.44 4.67
C ALA A 310 19.41 -11.76 5.01
N LEU A 311 18.47 -10.88 4.65
CA LEU A 311 17.03 -11.06 4.94
C LEU A 311 16.34 -11.96 3.90
N PHE A 312 16.62 -11.76 2.63
CA PHE A 312 15.85 -12.35 1.52
C PHE A 312 16.64 -13.35 0.68
N GLY A 313 17.90 -13.60 0.99
CA GLY A 313 18.72 -14.60 0.32
C GLY A 313 19.54 -14.07 -0.86
N PRO A 314 20.37 -14.94 -1.45
CA PRO A 314 21.25 -14.57 -2.56
C PRO A 314 20.45 -14.18 -3.82
N GLY A 315 21.02 -13.26 -4.62
CA GLY A 315 20.39 -12.79 -5.86
C GLY A 315 19.23 -11.82 -5.69
N THR A 316 18.81 -11.49 -4.45
CA THR A 316 17.65 -10.62 -4.16
C THR A 316 18.01 -9.14 -3.96
N ALA A 317 19.29 -8.78 -4.01
CA ALA A 317 19.75 -7.41 -3.81
C ALA A 317 20.17 -6.77 -5.13
N PRO A 318 19.68 -5.55 -5.44
CA PRO A 318 20.24 -4.75 -6.52
C PRO A 318 21.64 -4.25 -6.17
N GLY A 319 22.36 -3.67 -7.14
CA GLY A 319 23.64 -2.99 -6.89
C GLY A 319 23.47 -1.80 -5.94
N GLY A 320 24.58 -1.41 -5.28
CA GLY A 320 24.56 -0.38 -4.23
C GLY A 320 23.91 0.94 -4.64
N ALA A 321 24.26 1.48 -5.82
CA ALA A 321 23.68 2.73 -6.31
C ALA A 321 22.15 2.65 -6.49
N VAL A 322 21.66 1.54 -7.05
CA VAL A 322 20.21 1.30 -7.21
C VAL A 322 19.55 1.15 -5.84
N THR A 323 20.17 0.42 -4.92
CA THR A 323 19.67 0.25 -3.55
C THR A 323 19.58 1.60 -2.82
N GLY A 324 20.61 2.43 -2.94
CA GLY A 324 20.62 3.80 -2.40
C GLY A 324 19.50 4.66 -2.98
N ALA A 325 19.31 4.60 -4.31
CA ALA A 325 18.26 5.36 -4.98
C ALA A 325 16.84 4.89 -4.57
N VAL A 326 16.62 3.58 -4.38
CA VAL A 326 15.35 3.05 -3.86
C VAL A 326 15.11 3.53 -2.43
N ALA A 327 16.13 3.52 -1.57
CA ALA A 327 16.03 4.02 -0.20
C ALA A 327 15.68 5.52 -0.18
N ALA A 328 16.33 6.33 -1.01
CA ALA A 328 16.03 7.74 -1.16
C ALA A 328 14.57 7.98 -1.62
N GLY A 329 14.10 7.25 -2.63
CA GLY A 329 12.71 7.31 -3.09
C GLY A 329 11.70 6.96 -2.00
N CYS A 330 11.98 5.95 -1.19
CA CYS A 330 11.11 5.58 -0.05
C CYS A 330 11.09 6.66 1.05
N VAL A 331 12.20 7.37 1.27
CA VAL A 331 12.24 8.51 2.21
C VAL A 331 11.48 9.72 1.65
N LEU A 332 11.62 10.01 0.35
CA LEU A 332 10.80 11.04 -0.32
C LEU A 332 9.31 10.71 -0.23
N ALA A 333 8.94 9.43 -0.34
CA ALA A 333 7.57 8.98 -0.17
C ALA A 333 7.02 9.25 1.25
N LEU A 334 7.85 9.21 2.30
CA LEU A 334 7.46 9.66 3.63
C LEU A 334 7.15 11.16 3.65
N GLY A 335 7.95 11.96 2.96
CA GLY A 335 7.74 13.40 2.83
C GLY A 335 6.46 13.72 2.07
N SER A 336 6.23 13.07 0.94
CA SER A 336 5.01 13.24 0.14
C SER A 336 3.75 12.79 0.91
N LEU A 337 3.84 11.76 1.75
CA LEU A 337 2.77 11.34 2.66
C LEU A 337 2.47 12.44 3.70
N ALA A 338 3.49 13.03 4.33
CA ALA A 338 3.29 14.11 5.31
C ALA A 338 2.60 15.33 4.65
N LEU A 339 3.04 15.73 3.47
CA LEU A 339 2.42 16.83 2.71
C LEU A 339 1.00 16.48 2.26
N THR A 340 0.74 15.24 1.87
CA THR A 340 -0.60 14.73 1.54
C THR A 340 -1.55 14.90 2.73
N VAL A 341 -1.11 14.54 3.95
CA VAL A 341 -1.91 14.71 5.17
C VAL A 341 -2.18 16.19 5.46
N MET A 342 -1.18 17.07 5.27
CA MET A 342 -1.35 18.53 5.42
C MET A 342 -2.34 19.10 4.40
N LEU A 343 -2.29 18.66 3.14
CA LEU A 343 -3.23 19.06 2.08
C LEU A 343 -4.67 18.59 2.38
N ILE A 344 -4.83 17.38 2.92
CA ILE A 344 -6.12 16.86 3.38
C ILE A 344 -6.65 17.71 4.53
N ALA A 345 -5.83 18.00 5.52
CA ALA A 345 -6.19 18.84 6.68
C ALA A 345 -6.57 20.28 6.26
N ALA A 346 -5.88 20.81 5.25
CA ALA A 346 -6.20 22.12 4.65
C ALA A 346 -7.44 22.10 3.76
N GLY A 347 -8.08 20.94 3.50
CA GLY A 347 -9.19 20.80 2.58
C GLY A 347 -8.83 21.13 1.12
N ALA A 348 -7.55 21.05 0.74
CA ALA A 348 -7.02 21.43 -0.55
C ALA A 348 -7.13 20.30 -1.60
N ARG A 349 -8.34 19.75 -1.79
CA ARG A 349 -8.59 18.54 -2.61
C ARG A 349 -8.04 18.64 -4.03
N ARG A 350 -8.23 19.79 -4.70
CA ARG A 350 -7.75 20.00 -6.07
C ARG A 350 -6.23 19.99 -6.13
N ALA A 351 -5.57 20.68 -5.20
CA ALA A 351 -4.11 20.71 -5.12
C ALA A 351 -3.54 19.31 -4.86
N LEU A 352 -4.18 18.55 -3.97
CA LEU A 352 -3.81 17.17 -3.67
C LEU A 352 -3.81 16.28 -4.92
N VAL A 353 -4.91 16.29 -5.70
CA VAL A 353 -5.00 15.48 -6.93
C VAL A 353 -3.98 15.96 -7.96
N LEU A 354 -3.86 17.28 -8.18
CA LEU A 354 -2.93 17.83 -9.16
C LEU A 354 -1.47 17.52 -8.81
N SER A 355 -1.09 17.55 -7.53
CA SER A 355 0.27 17.17 -7.11
C SER A 355 0.61 15.73 -7.50
N TRP A 356 -0.31 14.78 -7.29
CA TRP A 356 -0.09 13.39 -7.64
C TRP A 356 -0.18 13.11 -9.13
N VAL A 357 -1.06 13.80 -9.87
CA VAL A 357 -1.09 13.73 -11.34
C VAL A 357 0.23 14.25 -11.94
N ALA A 358 0.73 15.39 -11.43
CA ALA A 358 2.03 15.92 -11.86
C ALA A 358 3.19 14.96 -11.52
N ALA A 359 3.15 14.31 -10.34
CA ALA A 359 4.14 13.33 -9.94
C ALA A 359 4.17 12.11 -10.89
N VAL A 360 3.01 11.54 -11.20
CA VAL A 360 2.90 10.41 -12.13
C VAL A 360 3.36 10.83 -13.54
N ALA A 361 2.97 12.02 -14.00
CA ALA A 361 3.40 12.53 -15.28
C ALA A 361 4.92 12.72 -15.35
N ALA A 362 5.55 13.23 -14.27
CA ALA A 362 7.00 13.38 -14.19
C ALA A 362 7.70 12.00 -14.21
N GLY A 363 7.22 11.04 -13.46
CA GLY A 363 7.73 9.67 -13.50
C GLY A 363 7.64 9.05 -14.89
N ALA A 364 6.49 9.20 -15.56
CA ALA A 364 6.29 8.71 -16.92
C ALA A 364 7.21 9.41 -17.92
N ALA A 365 7.41 10.72 -17.80
CA ALA A 365 8.34 11.48 -18.65
C ALA A 365 9.78 10.99 -18.46
N VAL A 366 10.26 10.83 -17.23
CA VAL A 366 11.60 10.31 -16.96
C VAL A 366 11.75 8.90 -17.51
N LEU A 367 10.74 8.03 -17.32
CA LEU A 367 10.74 6.69 -17.88
C LEU A 367 10.90 6.69 -19.42
N ALA A 368 10.26 7.62 -20.09
CA ALA A 368 10.35 7.76 -21.57
C ALA A 368 11.68 8.33 -22.03
N LEU A 369 12.24 9.30 -21.28
CA LEU A 369 13.44 10.06 -21.68
C LEU A 369 14.76 9.38 -21.33
N THR A 370 14.77 8.43 -20.39
CA THR A 370 16.00 7.74 -19.91
C THR A 370 16.21 6.39 -20.60
N GLY A 371 16.03 6.33 -21.90
CA GLY A 371 16.17 5.10 -22.69
C GLY A 371 17.59 4.49 -22.66
N ASP A 372 18.60 5.30 -22.41
CA ASP A 372 20.00 4.93 -22.22
C ASP A 372 20.27 4.17 -20.90
N LEU A 373 19.45 4.39 -19.88
CA LEU A 373 19.50 3.62 -18.66
C LEU A 373 18.83 2.26 -18.88
N GLY A 374 19.44 1.20 -18.42
CA GLY A 374 18.79 -0.11 -18.44
C GLY A 374 17.45 -0.11 -17.69
N PRO A 375 16.57 -1.12 -17.90
CA PRO A 375 15.21 -1.14 -17.36
C PRO A 375 15.11 -0.83 -15.85
N MET A 376 16.03 -1.35 -15.05
CA MET A 376 16.11 -1.10 -13.61
C MET A 376 16.38 0.38 -13.31
N GLY A 377 17.36 0.99 -13.97
CA GLY A 377 17.72 2.39 -13.79
C GLY A 377 16.56 3.32 -14.15
N ARG A 378 15.88 3.05 -15.27
CA ARG A 378 14.70 3.81 -15.73
C ARG A 378 13.58 3.80 -14.69
N VAL A 379 13.24 2.63 -14.16
CA VAL A 379 12.17 2.49 -13.17
C VAL A 379 12.51 3.21 -11.87
N VAL A 380 13.74 3.08 -11.37
CA VAL A 380 14.16 3.73 -10.13
C VAL A 380 14.30 5.25 -10.32
N ALA A 381 14.76 5.72 -11.47
CA ALA A 381 14.77 7.15 -11.80
C ALA A 381 13.35 7.73 -11.85
N ALA A 382 12.41 7.01 -12.47
CA ALA A 382 10.99 7.40 -12.54
C ALA A 382 10.35 7.49 -11.16
N LEU A 383 10.61 6.52 -10.26
CA LEU A 383 10.16 6.54 -8.86
C LEU A 383 10.64 7.82 -8.16
N ASN A 384 11.95 8.09 -8.23
CA ASN A 384 12.53 9.25 -7.55
C ASN A 384 11.99 10.58 -8.12
N ALA A 385 11.87 10.69 -9.45
CA ALA A 385 11.32 11.88 -10.09
C ALA A 385 9.87 12.14 -9.68
N ALA A 386 9.05 11.08 -9.63
CA ALA A 386 7.67 11.20 -9.18
C ALA A 386 7.60 11.68 -7.73
N GLU A 387 8.38 11.10 -6.83
CA GLU A 387 8.36 11.48 -5.41
C GLU A 387 8.91 12.90 -5.18
N VAL A 388 9.97 13.32 -5.91
CA VAL A 388 10.49 14.70 -5.86
C VAL A 388 9.40 15.69 -6.28
N VAL A 389 8.68 15.40 -7.37
CA VAL A 389 7.60 16.27 -7.86
C VAL A 389 6.42 16.25 -6.88
N ALA A 390 6.06 15.11 -6.28
CA ALA A 390 5.01 15.04 -5.26
C ALA A 390 5.35 15.93 -4.04
N VAL A 391 6.59 15.84 -3.54
CA VAL A 391 7.09 16.67 -2.44
C VAL A 391 7.09 18.15 -2.83
N GLY A 392 7.66 18.51 -3.97
CA GLY A 392 7.75 19.90 -4.45
C GLY A 392 6.39 20.53 -4.70
N ALA A 393 5.50 19.83 -5.41
CA ALA A 393 4.16 20.30 -5.72
C ALA A 393 3.29 20.43 -4.47
N GLY A 394 3.38 19.46 -3.55
CA GLY A 394 2.67 19.49 -2.27
C GLY A 394 3.09 20.67 -1.40
N ALA A 395 4.40 20.91 -1.26
CA ALA A 395 4.94 22.03 -0.50
C ALA A 395 4.57 23.39 -1.16
N ALA A 396 4.68 23.50 -2.46
CA ALA A 396 4.30 24.71 -3.22
C ALA A 396 2.81 25.05 -3.05
N ALA A 397 1.94 24.02 -3.08
CA ALA A 397 0.50 24.20 -2.88
C ALA A 397 0.15 24.74 -1.50
N LEU A 398 0.90 24.34 -0.47
CA LEU A 398 0.71 24.81 0.92
C LEU A 398 1.40 26.15 1.20
N ALA A 399 2.41 26.54 0.38
CA ALA A 399 3.13 27.82 0.52
C ALA A 399 2.40 28.99 -0.13
N ARG A 400 1.49 28.77 -1.08
CA ARG A 400 0.77 29.85 -1.78
C ARG A 400 -0.18 30.59 -0.83
N PRO A 401 -0.09 31.91 -0.71
CA PRO A 401 -1.11 32.71 -0.04
C PRO A 401 -2.42 32.57 -0.82
N ARG A 402 -3.54 32.52 -0.15
CA ARG A 402 -4.88 32.75 -0.73
C ARG A 402 -5.34 34.12 -0.36
#